data_a82eb2b4d5de433388d5529856651dda
#
_entry.id   a82eb2b4d5de433388d5529856651dda
#
_cell.length_a   1.000
_cell.length_b   1.000
_cell.length_c   1.000
_cell.angle_alpha   90.00
_cell.angle_beta   90.00
_cell.angle_gamma   90.00
#
_symmetry.space_group_name_H-M   'P 1'
#
loop_
_entity.id
_entity.type
_entity.pdbx_description
1 polymer ?
#
loop_
_entity_poly.entity_id
_entity_poly.type
_entity_poly.pdbx_seq_one_letter_code
_entity_poly.pdbx_strand_id
1 'polypeptide(L)'
;MGGYFAVIGPVYFAAASVLLASLAFAFRERSIATALLLAAFLSAGAFGYTYEAASLSPVRVKAIYDLGIVLQADPVAVRGRLVRAVEVGPSTAVLRIAATEITHSGEAMATEGDVRAFVPVDSDDARGDLERLGLRQGDEVIIECGLDRDERFLNPGVARRPELLDRQGLDAACTLKSPLLIERVAKGGGIAASVLAARGAAIERTAEIFSPQTAGILAAAMFGDRYYLDRETAEIFREGGTFHVLVISGLHITFI
;
A
#
# COMPACT_ATOMS: atom_id res chain seq x y z
N MET A 1 -19.42 -5.69 18.06
CA MET A 1 -20.48 -4.66 18.09
C MET A 1 -20.34 -3.72 16.89
N GLY A 2 -20.50 -4.21 15.66
CA GLY A 2 -20.27 -3.44 14.42
C GLY A 2 -21.44 -3.47 13.43
N GLY A 3 -22.61 -3.98 13.84
CA GLY A 3 -23.66 -4.36 12.89
C GLY A 3 -24.76 -3.35 12.58
N TYR A 4 -24.83 -2.20 13.22
CA TYR A 4 -26.00 -1.31 13.08
C TYR A 4 -25.78 -0.04 12.23
N PHE A 5 -24.54 0.33 11.89
CA PHE A 5 -24.27 1.54 11.07
C PHE A 5 -24.30 1.31 9.56
N ALA A 6 -24.37 0.06 9.12
CA ALA A 6 -24.43 -0.28 7.68
C ALA A 6 -25.80 -0.03 7.01
N VAL A 7 -26.83 0.37 7.78
CA VAL A 7 -28.20 0.56 7.27
C VAL A 7 -28.46 1.99 6.78
N ILE A 8 -27.66 2.96 7.22
CA ILE A 8 -27.83 4.35 6.79
C ILE A 8 -26.83 4.62 5.66
N GLY A 9 -27.33 4.76 4.43
CA GLY A 9 -26.49 5.03 3.27
C GLY A 9 -25.69 6.34 3.43
N PRO A 10 -24.47 6.42 2.87
CA PRO A 10 -23.55 7.57 3.00
C PRO A 10 -24.21 8.90 2.59
N VAL A 11 -25.16 8.87 1.65
CA VAL A 11 -25.88 10.04 1.15
C VAL A 11 -26.59 10.80 2.27
N TYR A 12 -27.13 10.11 3.27
CA TYR A 12 -27.83 10.77 4.39
C TYR A 12 -26.88 11.58 5.28
N PHE A 13 -25.66 11.09 5.49
CA PHE A 13 -24.64 11.83 6.25
C PHE A 13 -24.12 13.04 5.47
N ALA A 14 -23.98 12.92 4.15
CA ALA A 14 -23.64 14.06 3.30
C ALA A 14 -24.72 15.15 3.36
N ALA A 15 -25.98 14.76 3.18
CA ALA A 15 -27.11 15.69 3.25
C ALA A 15 -27.23 16.35 4.62
N ALA A 16 -27.06 15.59 5.71
CA ALA A 16 -27.07 16.11 7.07
C ALA A 16 -25.92 17.10 7.31
N SER A 17 -24.72 16.82 6.83
CA SER A 17 -23.56 17.71 6.93
C SER A 17 -23.82 19.06 6.24
N VAL A 18 -24.33 19.02 5.00
CA VAL A 18 -24.66 20.25 4.24
C VAL A 18 -25.78 21.05 4.92
N LEU A 19 -26.83 20.36 5.40
CA LEU A 19 -27.95 21.02 6.11
C LEU A 19 -27.46 21.70 7.39
N LEU A 20 -26.68 21.01 8.21
CA LEU A 20 -26.16 21.53 9.47
C LEU A 20 -25.20 22.70 9.24
N ALA A 21 -24.36 22.63 8.23
CA ALA A 21 -23.48 23.73 7.85
C ALA A 21 -24.28 24.98 7.37
N SER A 22 -25.33 24.74 6.60
CA SER A 22 -26.22 25.81 6.13
C SER A 22 -26.97 26.49 7.30
N LEU A 23 -27.45 25.70 8.26
CA LEU A 23 -28.08 26.20 9.48
C LEU A 23 -27.07 26.95 10.36
N ALA A 24 -25.82 26.45 10.49
CA ALA A 24 -24.76 27.15 11.21
C ALA A 24 -24.48 28.52 10.60
N PHE A 25 -24.45 28.61 9.28
CA PHE A 25 -24.28 29.87 8.57
C PHE A 25 -25.47 30.83 8.78
N ALA A 26 -26.71 30.31 8.70
CA ALA A 26 -27.94 31.11 8.91
C ALA A 26 -28.00 31.68 10.34
N PHE A 27 -27.53 30.92 11.34
CA PHE A 27 -27.52 31.30 12.75
C PHE A 27 -26.15 31.78 13.25
N ARG A 28 -25.27 32.23 12.36
CA ARG A 28 -23.86 32.57 12.68
C ARG A 28 -23.67 33.57 13.82
N GLU A 29 -24.66 34.41 14.10
CA GLU A 29 -24.64 35.40 15.19
C GLU A 29 -25.10 34.85 16.53
N ARG A 30 -25.53 33.59 16.58
CA ARG A 30 -26.01 32.91 17.79
C ARG A 30 -25.01 31.86 18.27
N SER A 31 -24.95 31.66 19.59
CA SER A 31 -24.09 30.65 20.22
C SER A 31 -24.32 29.22 19.71
N ILE A 32 -25.52 28.93 19.20
CA ILE A 32 -25.85 27.62 18.60
C ILE A 32 -25.08 27.32 17.29
N ALA A 33 -24.55 28.34 16.62
CA ALA A 33 -23.84 28.15 15.35
C ALA A 33 -22.61 27.24 15.50
N THR A 34 -21.87 27.36 16.61
CA THR A 34 -20.71 26.51 16.89
C THR A 34 -21.10 25.05 17.06
N ALA A 35 -22.20 24.77 17.78
CA ALA A 35 -22.70 23.42 17.97
C ALA A 35 -23.16 22.79 16.64
N LEU A 36 -23.86 23.57 15.80
CA LEU A 36 -24.27 23.14 14.46
C LEU A 36 -23.07 22.86 13.55
N LEU A 37 -22.02 23.68 13.64
CA LEU A 37 -20.79 23.47 12.86
C LEU A 37 -20.07 22.19 13.29
N LEU A 38 -19.93 21.96 14.59
CA LEU A 38 -19.34 20.72 15.11
C LEU A 38 -20.13 19.48 14.67
N ALA A 39 -21.48 19.56 14.73
CA ALA A 39 -22.34 18.48 14.25
C ALA A 39 -22.20 18.25 12.74
N ALA A 40 -21.99 19.31 11.95
CA ALA A 40 -21.72 19.22 10.52
C ALA A 40 -20.40 18.47 10.24
N PHE A 41 -19.33 18.79 10.98
CA PHE A 41 -18.04 18.08 10.86
C PHE A 41 -18.14 16.62 11.28
N LEU A 42 -18.85 16.30 12.36
CA LEU A 42 -19.09 14.91 12.76
C LEU A 42 -19.84 14.14 11.68
N SER A 43 -20.87 14.76 11.08
CA SER A 43 -21.64 14.16 9.99
C SER A 43 -20.80 13.97 8.73
N ALA A 44 -19.91 14.92 8.40
CA ALA A 44 -18.95 14.79 7.30
C ALA A 44 -17.95 13.65 7.53
N GLY A 45 -17.47 13.49 8.75
CA GLY A 45 -16.60 12.36 9.12
C GLY A 45 -17.32 11.01 9.01
N ALA A 46 -18.59 10.94 9.47
CA ALA A 46 -19.42 9.76 9.32
C ALA A 46 -19.71 9.42 7.85
N PHE A 47 -19.92 10.45 7.01
CA PHE A 47 -20.04 10.28 5.56
C PHE A 47 -18.77 9.67 4.98
N GLY A 48 -17.58 10.25 5.28
CA GLY A 48 -16.30 9.73 4.79
C GLY A 48 -16.11 8.26 5.14
N TYR A 49 -16.33 7.91 6.40
CA TYR A 49 -16.24 6.53 6.88
C TYR A 49 -17.22 5.57 6.19
N THR A 50 -18.50 5.95 6.11
CA THR A 50 -19.53 5.09 5.50
C THR A 50 -19.38 4.99 3.98
N TYR A 51 -18.91 6.07 3.33
CA TYR A 51 -18.59 6.06 1.91
C TYR A 51 -17.42 5.13 1.60
N GLU A 52 -16.32 5.22 2.37
CA GLU A 52 -15.17 4.33 2.24
C GLU A 52 -15.58 2.87 2.48
N ALA A 53 -16.34 2.60 3.53
CA ALA A 53 -16.83 1.26 3.84
C ALA A 53 -17.78 0.70 2.75
N ALA A 54 -18.63 1.55 2.15
CA ALA A 54 -19.53 1.16 1.08
C ALA A 54 -18.84 1.04 -0.30
N SER A 55 -17.72 1.74 -0.49
CA SER A 55 -16.92 1.68 -1.72
C SER A 55 -15.98 0.49 -1.76
N LEU A 56 -15.89 -0.30 -0.68
CA LEU A 56 -15.14 -1.54 -0.69
C LEU A 56 -15.80 -2.51 -1.67
N SER A 57 -15.17 -2.65 -2.82
CA SER A 57 -15.62 -3.58 -3.86
C SER A 57 -15.63 -5.01 -3.30
N PRO A 58 -16.72 -5.77 -3.53
CA PRO A 58 -16.80 -7.18 -3.10
C PRO A 58 -15.76 -8.07 -3.82
N VAL A 59 -15.15 -7.57 -4.87
CA VAL A 59 -14.08 -8.25 -5.59
C VAL A 59 -12.67 -7.92 -5.06
N ARG A 60 -12.55 -7.16 -3.96
CA ARG A 60 -11.23 -6.92 -3.36
C ARG A 60 -10.61 -8.21 -2.84
N VAL A 61 -9.28 -8.33 -2.98
CA VAL A 61 -8.51 -9.47 -2.47
C VAL A 61 -8.85 -9.79 -1.02
N LYS A 62 -8.96 -8.77 -0.16
CA LYS A 62 -9.36 -8.98 1.25
C LYS A 62 -10.78 -9.54 1.39
N ALA A 63 -11.72 -9.12 0.54
CA ALA A 63 -13.09 -9.62 0.59
C ALA A 63 -13.18 -11.09 0.13
N ILE A 64 -12.43 -11.45 -0.92
CA ILE A 64 -12.32 -12.84 -1.41
C ILE A 64 -11.79 -13.74 -0.29
N TYR A 65 -10.79 -13.26 0.46
CA TYR A 65 -10.21 -13.97 1.60
C TYR A 65 -11.17 -14.05 2.80
N ASP A 66 -11.77 -12.92 3.20
CA ASP A 66 -12.70 -12.84 4.35
C ASP A 66 -14.00 -13.65 4.11
N LEU A 67 -14.42 -13.84 2.85
CA LEU A 67 -15.53 -14.71 2.46
C LEU A 67 -15.15 -16.21 2.42
N GLY A 68 -13.88 -16.55 2.62
CA GLY A 68 -13.40 -17.93 2.60
C GLY A 68 -13.38 -18.57 1.19
N ILE A 69 -13.38 -17.75 0.13
CA ILE A 69 -13.24 -18.23 -1.25
C ILE A 69 -11.81 -18.72 -1.48
N VAL A 70 -10.84 -18.03 -0.88
CA VAL A 70 -9.42 -18.41 -0.82
C VAL A 70 -9.06 -18.53 0.65
N LEU A 71 -8.51 -19.66 1.05
CA LEU A 71 -8.07 -19.91 2.42
C LEU A 71 -6.59 -19.61 2.59
N GLN A 72 -6.14 -19.54 3.83
CA GLN A 72 -4.74 -19.33 4.16
C GLN A 72 -3.84 -20.36 3.48
N ALA A 73 -2.81 -19.88 2.81
CA ALA A 73 -1.81 -20.70 2.11
C ALA A 73 -2.36 -21.54 0.92
N ASP A 74 -3.61 -21.35 0.53
CA ASP A 74 -4.09 -21.93 -0.72
C ASP A 74 -3.23 -21.42 -1.89
N PRO A 75 -2.81 -22.29 -2.80
CA PRO A 75 -2.06 -21.86 -3.97
C PRO A 75 -2.96 -21.03 -4.89
N VAL A 76 -2.56 -19.78 -5.11
CA VAL A 76 -3.23 -18.87 -6.04
C VAL A 76 -2.21 -18.25 -6.98
N ALA A 77 -2.64 -17.97 -8.21
CA ALA A 77 -1.91 -17.09 -9.11
C ALA A 77 -2.52 -15.69 -9.04
N VAL A 78 -1.71 -14.71 -8.65
CA VAL A 78 -2.11 -13.31 -8.57
C VAL A 78 -1.51 -12.58 -9.76
N ARG A 79 -2.36 -12.06 -10.63
CA ARG A 79 -2.00 -11.19 -11.74
C ARG A 79 -2.23 -9.74 -11.36
N GLY A 80 -1.26 -8.88 -11.67
CA GLY A 80 -1.39 -7.46 -11.35
C GLY A 80 -0.18 -6.66 -11.81
N ARG A 81 -0.17 -5.40 -11.41
CA ARG A 81 0.87 -4.44 -11.80
C ARG A 81 1.74 -4.08 -10.62
N LEU A 82 3.05 -4.04 -10.82
CA LEU A 82 4.00 -3.59 -9.82
C LEU A 82 3.77 -2.09 -9.49
N VAL A 83 3.41 -1.83 -8.24
CA VAL A 83 3.12 -0.47 -7.73
C VAL A 83 4.39 0.35 -7.56
N ARG A 84 5.51 -0.32 -7.24
CA ARG A 84 6.83 0.29 -7.04
C ARG A 84 7.94 -0.63 -7.54
N ALA A 85 9.17 -0.11 -7.58
CA ALA A 85 10.35 -0.93 -7.84
C ALA A 85 10.46 -2.07 -6.80
N VAL A 86 11.06 -3.18 -7.22
CA VAL A 86 11.33 -4.31 -6.33
C VAL A 86 12.35 -3.88 -5.27
N GLU A 87 12.02 -4.07 -4.01
CA GLU A 87 12.91 -3.78 -2.89
C GLU A 87 13.73 -5.05 -2.57
N VAL A 88 15.00 -5.07 -2.91
CA VAL A 88 15.88 -6.26 -2.72
C VAL A 88 16.67 -6.11 -1.44
N GLY A 89 16.33 -6.90 -0.41
CA GLY A 89 17.06 -6.99 0.85
C GLY A 89 18.16 -8.06 0.83
N PRO A 90 18.84 -8.27 1.97
CA PRO A 90 19.92 -9.26 2.07
C PRO A 90 19.49 -10.70 1.77
N SER A 91 18.31 -11.09 2.23
CA SER A 91 17.78 -12.45 2.08
C SER A 91 16.37 -12.52 1.49
N THR A 92 15.70 -11.37 1.32
CA THR A 92 14.31 -11.32 0.88
C THR A 92 14.10 -10.09 0.01
N ALA A 93 13.49 -10.28 -1.14
CA ALA A 93 12.96 -9.19 -1.96
C ALA A 93 11.47 -9.00 -1.68
N VAL A 94 11.00 -7.75 -1.80
CA VAL A 94 9.61 -7.37 -1.56
C VAL A 94 9.03 -6.74 -2.82
N LEU A 95 7.90 -7.28 -3.25
CA LEU A 95 7.09 -6.75 -4.33
C LEU A 95 5.78 -6.20 -3.78
N ARG A 96 5.30 -5.09 -4.32
CA ARG A 96 3.94 -4.61 -4.09
C ARG A 96 3.19 -4.62 -5.42
N ILE A 97 2.09 -5.36 -5.46
CA ILE A 97 1.33 -5.64 -6.67
C ILE A 97 -0.09 -5.14 -6.48
N ALA A 98 -0.53 -4.24 -7.35
CA ALA A 98 -1.95 -3.92 -7.50
C ALA A 98 -2.60 -5.07 -8.29
N ALA A 99 -3.30 -5.93 -7.59
CA ALA A 99 -3.93 -7.11 -8.17
C ALA A 99 -5.07 -6.70 -9.12
N THR A 100 -5.18 -7.40 -10.23
CA THR A 100 -6.28 -7.23 -11.22
C THR A 100 -7.05 -8.53 -11.41
N GLU A 101 -6.43 -9.67 -11.10
CA GLU A 101 -7.03 -10.98 -11.23
C GLU A 101 -6.38 -11.96 -10.24
N ILE A 102 -7.19 -12.85 -9.70
CA ILE A 102 -6.73 -14.01 -8.91
C ILE A 102 -7.27 -15.26 -9.58
N THR A 103 -6.37 -16.22 -9.82
CA THR A 103 -6.76 -17.56 -10.27
C THR A 103 -6.61 -18.52 -9.09
N HIS A 104 -7.72 -19.16 -8.71
CA HIS A 104 -7.77 -20.19 -7.67
C HIS A 104 -8.47 -21.43 -8.21
N SER A 105 -7.86 -22.62 -8.02
CA SER A 105 -8.41 -23.91 -8.49
C SER A 105 -8.76 -23.93 -9.99
N GLY A 106 -8.06 -23.13 -10.81
CA GLY A 106 -8.29 -23.03 -12.26
C GLY A 106 -9.36 -22.01 -12.65
N GLU A 107 -10.05 -21.38 -11.72
CA GLU A 107 -11.01 -20.31 -11.99
C GLU A 107 -10.36 -18.93 -11.80
N ALA A 108 -10.42 -18.10 -12.84
CA ALA A 108 -9.93 -16.73 -12.81
C ALA A 108 -11.05 -15.79 -12.36
N MET A 109 -10.76 -14.96 -11.35
CA MET A 109 -11.66 -13.96 -10.79
C MET A 109 -11.03 -12.58 -10.91
N ALA A 110 -11.75 -11.65 -11.54
CA ALA A 110 -11.33 -10.24 -11.52
C ALA A 110 -11.30 -9.75 -10.06
N THR A 111 -10.23 -9.06 -9.70
CA THR A 111 -10.05 -8.54 -8.34
C THR A 111 -9.40 -7.17 -8.36
N GLU A 112 -9.37 -6.53 -7.20
CA GLU A 112 -8.63 -5.30 -6.96
C GLU A 112 -8.04 -5.30 -5.56
N GLY A 113 -7.00 -4.50 -5.36
CA GLY A 113 -6.34 -4.32 -4.07
C GLY A 113 -4.85 -4.62 -4.15
N ASP A 114 -4.14 -4.26 -3.09
CA ASP A 114 -2.69 -4.36 -3.05
C ASP A 114 -2.23 -5.60 -2.29
N VAL A 115 -1.40 -6.40 -2.92
CA VAL A 115 -0.76 -7.58 -2.34
C VAL A 115 0.73 -7.31 -2.16
N ARG A 116 1.26 -7.59 -0.96
CA ARG A 116 2.69 -7.58 -0.68
C ARG A 116 3.24 -9.00 -0.78
N ALA A 117 4.15 -9.21 -1.71
CA ALA A 117 4.80 -10.50 -1.92
C ALA A 117 6.25 -10.47 -1.41
N PHE A 118 6.61 -11.50 -0.64
CA PHE A 118 7.97 -11.73 -0.16
C PHE A 118 8.60 -12.85 -0.96
N VAL A 119 9.77 -12.60 -1.50
CA VAL A 119 10.51 -13.52 -2.37
C VAL A 119 11.86 -13.82 -1.74
N PRO A 120 12.21 -15.07 -1.43
CA PRO A 120 13.53 -15.41 -0.90
C PRO A 120 14.61 -15.16 -1.97
N VAL A 121 15.69 -14.49 -1.57
CA VAL A 121 16.89 -14.21 -2.38
C VAL A 121 18.13 -14.46 -1.55
N ASP A 122 18.10 -15.53 -0.76
CA ASP A 122 19.13 -15.95 0.19
C ASP A 122 20.32 -16.66 -0.47
N SER A 123 20.23 -16.98 -1.76
CA SER A 123 21.30 -17.53 -2.58
C SER A 123 21.61 -16.63 -3.78
N ASP A 124 22.83 -16.72 -4.28
CA ASP A 124 23.27 -15.98 -5.47
C ASP A 124 22.46 -16.39 -6.71
N ASP A 125 22.07 -17.66 -6.81
CA ASP A 125 21.22 -18.15 -7.89
C ASP A 125 19.83 -17.49 -7.85
N ALA A 126 19.17 -17.50 -6.67
CA ALA A 126 17.86 -16.87 -6.52
C ALA A 126 17.91 -15.36 -6.79
N ARG A 127 18.99 -14.69 -6.35
CA ARG A 127 19.21 -13.28 -6.65
C ARG A 127 19.39 -13.05 -8.15
N GLY A 128 20.21 -13.86 -8.81
CA GLY A 128 20.42 -13.80 -10.26
C GLY A 128 19.15 -14.11 -11.06
N ASP A 129 18.28 -15.01 -10.57
CA ASP A 129 16.98 -15.29 -11.19
C ASP A 129 16.06 -14.06 -11.13
N LEU A 130 15.98 -13.40 -9.98
CA LEU A 130 15.19 -12.18 -9.82
C LEU A 130 15.71 -11.03 -10.70
N GLU A 131 17.04 -10.84 -10.74
CA GLU A 131 17.67 -9.82 -11.57
C GLU A 131 17.43 -10.05 -13.07
N ARG A 132 17.46 -11.31 -13.53
CA ARG A 132 17.18 -11.68 -14.93
C ARG A 132 15.75 -11.33 -15.35
N LEU A 133 14.78 -11.33 -14.45
CA LEU A 133 13.43 -10.87 -14.73
C LEU A 133 13.41 -9.38 -15.08
N GLY A 134 14.35 -8.59 -14.57
CA GLY A 134 14.48 -7.17 -14.84
C GLY A 134 13.18 -6.40 -14.55
N LEU A 135 12.52 -6.74 -13.46
CA LEU A 135 11.22 -6.18 -13.07
C LEU A 135 11.34 -4.68 -12.77
N ARG A 136 10.41 -3.93 -13.31
CA ARG A 136 10.31 -2.49 -13.11
C ARG A 136 8.92 -2.11 -12.62
N GLN A 137 8.85 -0.98 -11.95
CA GLN A 137 7.56 -0.40 -11.55
C GLN A 137 6.67 -0.23 -12.79
N GLY A 138 5.41 -0.63 -12.67
CA GLY A 138 4.44 -0.60 -13.75
C GLY A 138 4.38 -1.87 -14.60
N ASP A 139 5.36 -2.77 -14.48
CA ASP A 139 5.30 -4.06 -15.17
C ASP A 139 4.12 -4.89 -14.70
N GLU A 140 3.50 -5.61 -15.60
CA GLU A 140 2.46 -6.58 -15.30
C GLU A 140 3.09 -7.94 -15.04
N VAL A 141 2.75 -8.50 -13.90
CA VAL A 141 3.31 -9.77 -13.43
C VAL A 141 2.22 -10.73 -13.00
N ILE A 142 2.53 -12.03 -13.10
CA ILE A 142 1.80 -13.10 -12.44
C ILE A 142 2.74 -13.68 -11.39
N ILE A 143 2.25 -13.87 -10.18
CA ILE A 143 2.97 -14.54 -9.11
C ILE A 143 2.15 -15.70 -8.57
N GLU A 144 2.80 -16.83 -8.31
CA GLU A 144 2.20 -17.97 -7.65
C GLU A 144 2.59 -18.00 -6.17
N CYS A 145 1.60 -17.87 -5.29
CA CYS A 145 1.84 -17.82 -3.85
C CYS A 145 0.61 -18.26 -3.05
N GLY A 146 0.78 -18.42 -1.74
CA GLY A 146 -0.33 -18.56 -0.79
C GLY A 146 -0.59 -17.21 -0.13
N LEU A 147 -1.82 -16.71 -0.23
CA LEU A 147 -2.23 -15.49 0.44
C LEU A 147 -2.26 -15.69 1.96
N ASP A 148 -1.91 -14.66 2.68
CA ASP A 148 -1.86 -14.65 4.15
C ASP A 148 -2.40 -13.33 4.67
N ARG A 149 -3.53 -13.42 5.36
CA ARG A 149 -4.19 -12.31 6.05
C ARG A 149 -4.55 -12.70 7.48
N ASP A 150 -4.40 -13.99 7.85
CA ASP A 150 -4.81 -14.51 9.14
C ASP A 150 -3.98 -14.00 10.30
N GLU A 151 -4.65 -13.87 11.45
CA GLU A 151 -4.00 -13.60 12.72
C GLU A 151 -3.40 -14.90 13.28
N ARG A 152 -2.07 -14.93 13.35
CA ARG A 152 -1.35 -16.08 13.92
C ARG A 152 -1.11 -15.97 15.42
N PHE A 153 -1.04 -14.75 15.95
CA PHE A 153 -0.67 -14.48 17.32
C PHE A 153 -1.56 -13.42 17.94
N LEU A 154 -2.31 -13.79 18.98
CA LEU A 154 -3.15 -12.88 19.75
C LEU A 154 -2.37 -12.36 20.97
N ASN A 155 -1.40 -11.49 20.76
CA ASN A 155 -0.68 -10.83 21.85
C ASN A 155 -1.49 -9.62 22.35
N PRO A 156 -1.77 -9.53 23.66
CA PRO A 156 -2.45 -8.36 24.23
C PRO A 156 -1.71 -7.05 23.91
N GLY A 157 -2.43 -6.05 23.42
CA GLY A 157 -1.89 -4.73 23.10
C GLY A 157 -1.19 -4.61 21.74
N VAL A 158 -1.08 -5.67 20.97
CA VAL A 158 -0.53 -5.63 19.61
C VAL A 158 -1.68 -5.57 18.60
N ALA A 159 -1.55 -4.69 17.60
CA ALA A 159 -2.52 -4.61 16.52
C ALA A 159 -2.57 -5.94 15.74
N ARG A 160 -3.77 -6.38 15.40
CA ARG A 160 -3.98 -7.61 14.63
C ARG A 160 -3.38 -7.50 13.24
N ARG A 161 -2.93 -8.63 12.68
CA ARG A 161 -2.33 -8.67 11.34
C ARG A 161 -3.24 -8.06 10.25
N PRO A 162 -4.54 -8.36 10.18
CA PRO A 162 -5.45 -7.70 9.25
C PRO A 162 -5.47 -6.17 9.42
N GLU A 163 -5.50 -5.68 10.67
CA GLU A 163 -5.47 -4.25 10.95
C GLU A 163 -4.15 -3.58 10.52
N LEU A 164 -3.03 -4.30 10.68
CA LEU A 164 -1.72 -3.80 10.22
C LEU A 164 -1.65 -3.71 8.70
N LEU A 165 -2.18 -4.72 8.00
CA LEU A 165 -2.27 -4.70 6.53
C LEU A 165 -3.17 -3.56 6.07
N ASP A 166 -4.36 -3.40 6.66
CA ASP A 166 -5.30 -2.33 6.32
C ASP A 166 -4.69 -0.93 6.53
N ARG A 167 -3.98 -0.72 7.67
CA ARG A 167 -3.25 0.55 7.93
C ARG A 167 -2.15 0.84 6.91
N GLN A 168 -1.60 -0.18 6.27
CA GLN A 168 -0.58 -0.07 5.21
C GLN A 168 -1.18 0.01 3.80
N GLY A 169 -2.52 -0.02 3.69
CA GLY A 169 -3.23 -0.06 2.41
C GLY A 169 -2.99 -1.36 1.66
N LEU A 170 -2.83 -2.48 2.39
CA LEU A 170 -2.60 -3.80 1.82
C LEU A 170 -3.81 -4.70 2.10
N ASP A 171 -4.23 -5.43 1.10
CA ASP A 171 -5.33 -6.39 1.23
C ASP A 171 -4.84 -7.74 1.77
N ALA A 172 -3.67 -8.19 1.32
CA ALA A 172 -3.04 -9.42 1.78
C ALA A 172 -1.51 -9.34 1.67
N ALA A 173 -0.85 -10.26 2.34
CA ALA A 173 0.55 -10.58 2.08
C ALA A 173 0.66 -11.99 1.51
N CYS A 174 1.76 -12.29 0.84
CA CYS A 174 2.07 -13.66 0.45
C CYS A 174 3.59 -13.89 0.47
N THR A 175 3.98 -15.15 0.49
CA THR A 175 5.39 -15.53 0.42
C THR A 175 5.55 -16.52 -0.73
N LEU A 176 6.42 -16.19 -1.66
CA LEU A 176 6.82 -17.08 -2.73
C LEU A 176 7.92 -18.03 -2.22
N LYS A 177 8.01 -19.20 -2.81
CA LYS A 177 9.07 -20.18 -2.50
C LYS A 177 10.35 -19.92 -3.32
N SER A 178 10.23 -19.24 -4.46
CA SER A 178 11.33 -18.97 -5.38
C SER A 178 10.99 -17.78 -6.29
N PRO A 179 11.99 -17.03 -6.78
CA PRO A 179 11.80 -16.03 -7.84
C PRO A 179 11.24 -16.62 -9.14
N LEU A 180 11.44 -17.91 -9.38
CA LEU A 180 10.92 -18.62 -10.56
C LEU A 180 9.38 -18.70 -10.63
N LEU A 181 8.70 -18.40 -9.51
CA LEU A 181 7.23 -18.30 -9.44
C LEU A 181 6.72 -16.90 -9.84
N ILE A 182 7.58 -16.09 -10.42
CA ILE A 182 7.24 -14.77 -10.96
C ILE A 182 7.36 -14.82 -12.47
N GLU A 183 6.29 -14.51 -13.17
CA GLU A 183 6.28 -14.33 -14.62
C GLU A 183 6.01 -12.86 -14.94
N ARG A 184 6.84 -12.24 -15.79
CA ARG A 184 6.57 -10.92 -16.32
C ARG A 184 5.74 -11.05 -17.60
N VAL A 185 4.46 -10.68 -17.53
CA VAL A 185 3.49 -10.76 -18.63
C VAL A 185 3.70 -9.63 -19.63
N ALA A 186 3.84 -8.40 -19.14
CA ALA A 186 4.02 -7.22 -19.97
C ALA A 186 4.90 -6.18 -19.29
N LYS A 187 5.62 -5.40 -20.10
CA LYS A 187 6.34 -4.22 -19.62
C LYS A 187 5.35 -3.09 -19.35
N GLY A 188 5.56 -2.39 -18.25
CA GLY A 188 4.80 -1.18 -17.94
C GLY A 188 4.95 -0.15 -19.06
N GLY A 189 3.84 0.43 -19.48
CA GLY A 189 3.79 1.43 -20.54
C GLY A 189 3.09 2.73 -20.09
N GLY A 190 3.22 3.77 -20.92
CA GLY A 190 2.59 5.07 -20.70
C GLY A 190 3.47 6.09 -19.97
N ILE A 191 2.95 7.31 -19.83
CA ILE A 191 3.68 8.45 -19.23
C ILE A 191 4.11 8.12 -17.78
N ALA A 192 3.24 7.51 -17.00
CA ALA A 192 3.54 7.12 -15.62
C ALA A 192 4.74 6.15 -15.56
N ALA A 193 4.78 5.12 -16.40
CA ALA A 193 5.91 4.18 -16.47
C ALA A 193 7.20 4.90 -16.88
N SER A 194 7.15 5.88 -17.78
CA SER A 194 8.31 6.67 -18.18
C SER A 194 8.84 7.55 -17.05
N VAL A 195 7.95 8.19 -16.28
CA VAL A 195 8.33 8.99 -15.09
C VAL A 195 8.97 8.08 -14.02
N LEU A 196 8.39 6.90 -13.80
CA LEU A 196 8.91 5.94 -12.83
C LEU A 196 10.25 5.34 -13.27
N ALA A 197 10.42 5.07 -14.57
CA ALA A 197 11.70 4.65 -15.12
C ALA A 197 12.78 5.75 -14.98
N ALA A 198 12.42 7.01 -15.23
CA ALA A 198 13.31 8.15 -15.03
C ALA A 198 13.71 8.31 -13.55
N ARG A 199 12.76 8.11 -12.61
CA ARG A 199 13.03 8.09 -11.17
C ARG A 199 14.01 6.97 -10.80
N GLY A 200 13.78 5.75 -11.28
CA GLY A 200 14.68 4.61 -11.04
C GLY A 200 16.08 4.89 -11.56
N ALA A 201 16.19 5.34 -12.81
CA ALA A 201 17.48 5.71 -13.40
C ALA A 201 18.21 6.83 -12.63
N ALA A 202 17.47 7.80 -12.08
CA ALA A 202 18.07 8.84 -11.24
C ALA A 202 18.62 8.29 -9.92
N ILE A 203 17.92 7.35 -9.29
CA ILE A 203 18.40 6.67 -8.06
C ILE A 203 19.65 5.84 -8.37
N GLU A 204 19.61 5.02 -9.44
CA GLU A 204 20.79 4.23 -9.89
C GLU A 204 21.99 5.14 -10.16
N ARG A 205 21.77 6.24 -10.90
CA ARG A 205 22.82 7.21 -11.19
C ARG A 205 23.40 7.87 -9.94
N THR A 206 22.56 8.11 -8.93
CA THR A 206 23.00 8.64 -7.64
C THR A 206 23.92 7.62 -6.93
N ALA A 207 23.57 6.34 -6.98
CA ALA A 207 24.38 5.26 -6.39
C ALA A 207 25.72 5.05 -7.10
N GLU A 208 25.84 5.36 -8.40
CA GLU A 208 27.09 5.31 -9.14
C GLU A 208 28.06 6.47 -8.80
N ILE A 209 27.50 7.65 -8.48
CA ILE A 209 28.30 8.90 -8.30
C ILE A 209 28.72 9.07 -6.83
N PHE A 210 27.87 8.69 -5.89
CA PHE A 210 28.07 8.96 -4.47
C PHE A 210 28.38 7.66 -3.69
N SER A 211 28.91 7.82 -2.47
CA SER A 211 29.06 6.69 -1.56
C SER A 211 27.69 6.07 -1.22
N PRO A 212 27.61 4.77 -0.87
CA PRO A 212 26.34 4.11 -0.54
C PRO A 212 25.50 4.86 0.51
N GLN A 213 26.15 5.42 1.54
CA GLN A 213 25.48 6.21 2.57
C GLN A 213 24.89 7.51 2.01
N THR A 214 25.67 8.25 1.23
CA THR A 214 25.21 9.51 0.62
C THR A 214 24.09 9.24 -0.39
N ALA A 215 24.24 8.20 -1.20
CA ALA A 215 23.21 7.78 -2.15
C ALA A 215 21.90 7.40 -1.44
N GLY A 216 21.97 6.67 -0.32
CA GLY A 216 20.82 6.32 0.50
C GLY A 216 20.12 7.55 1.09
N ILE A 217 20.87 8.53 1.60
CA ILE A 217 20.33 9.79 2.11
C ILE A 217 19.63 10.58 0.99
N LEU A 218 20.26 10.70 -0.18
CA LEU A 218 19.70 11.40 -1.33
C LEU A 218 18.43 10.71 -1.87
N ALA A 219 18.44 9.37 -1.96
CA ALA A 219 17.29 8.59 -2.36
C ALA A 219 16.10 8.80 -1.39
N ALA A 220 16.37 8.78 -0.09
CA ALA A 220 15.35 9.04 0.93
C ALA A 220 14.83 10.48 0.87
N ALA A 221 15.71 11.47 0.76
CA ALA A 221 15.36 12.88 0.78
C ALA A 221 14.67 13.36 -0.50
N MET A 222 15.15 12.93 -1.67
CA MET A 222 14.62 13.41 -2.96
C MET A 222 13.45 12.58 -3.48
N PHE A 223 13.49 11.26 -3.26
CA PHE A 223 12.52 10.34 -3.85
C PHE A 223 11.63 9.63 -2.82
N GLY A 224 11.82 9.90 -1.52
CA GLY A 224 11.11 9.22 -0.43
C GLY A 224 11.47 7.74 -0.29
N ASP A 225 12.53 7.29 -0.96
CA ASP A 225 12.96 5.90 -0.99
C ASP A 225 13.93 5.63 0.15
N ARG A 226 13.40 5.12 1.27
CA ARG A 226 14.17 4.82 2.48
C ARG A 226 14.86 3.45 2.44
N TYR A 227 14.63 2.68 1.40
CA TYR A 227 15.18 1.35 1.27
C TYR A 227 16.71 1.38 1.25
N TYR A 228 17.29 2.39 0.59
CA TYR A 228 18.74 2.57 0.49
C TYR A 228 19.36 3.24 1.72
N LEU A 229 18.55 3.67 2.70
CA LEU A 229 19.05 4.27 3.93
C LEU A 229 19.42 3.16 4.92
N ASP A 230 20.70 3.01 5.22
CA ASP A 230 21.16 2.05 6.21
C ASP A 230 20.64 2.41 7.62
N ARG A 231 20.59 1.38 8.48
CA ARG A 231 20.00 1.50 9.81
C ARG A 231 20.78 2.47 10.69
N GLU A 232 22.10 2.47 10.61
CA GLU A 232 22.98 3.31 11.41
C GLU A 232 22.78 4.78 11.04
N THR A 233 22.78 5.10 9.76
CA THR A 233 22.48 6.44 9.25
C THR A 233 21.06 6.88 9.68
N ALA A 234 20.06 5.99 9.57
CA ALA A 234 18.71 6.31 10.00
C ALA A 234 18.62 6.63 11.51
N GLU A 235 19.40 5.95 12.35
CA GLU A 235 19.47 6.22 13.79
C GLU A 235 20.15 7.54 14.08
N ILE A 236 21.25 7.88 13.42
CA ILE A 236 21.91 9.19 13.54
C ILE A 236 20.92 10.33 13.25
N PHE A 237 20.12 10.22 12.18
CA PHE A 237 19.10 11.22 11.86
C PHE A 237 17.99 11.30 12.90
N ARG A 238 17.62 10.16 13.54
CA ARG A 238 16.64 10.16 14.65
C ARG A 238 17.18 10.84 15.89
N GLU A 239 18.40 10.51 16.28
CA GLU A 239 19.07 11.12 17.44
C GLU A 239 19.29 12.62 17.25
N GLY A 240 19.63 13.02 16.03
CA GLY A 240 19.75 14.43 15.63
C GLY A 240 18.43 15.17 15.47
N GLY A 241 17.27 14.49 15.67
CA GLY A 241 15.93 15.08 15.53
C GLY A 241 15.56 15.50 14.10
N THR A 242 16.38 15.16 13.09
CA THR A 242 16.23 15.56 11.71
C THR A 242 15.61 14.47 10.82
N PHE A 243 15.28 13.32 11.40
CA PHE A 243 14.68 12.21 10.66
C PHE A 243 13.36 12.59 9.97
N HIS A 244 12.56 13.48 10.59
CA HIS A 244 11.33 13.97 9.99
C HIS A 244 11.56 14.77 8.70
N VAL A 245 12.71 15.46 8.58
CA VAL A 245 13.05 16.20 7.34
C VAL A 245 13.28 15.23 6.19
N LEU A 246 13.99 14.13 6.42
CA LEU A 246 14.17 13.06 5.41
C LEU A 246 12.82 12.45 4.98
N VAL A 247 11.87 12.36 5.92
CA VAL A 247 10.54 11.77 5.65
C VAL A 247 9.65 12.74 4.88
N ILE A 248 9.61 14.00 5.28
CA ILE A 248 8.70 15.01 4.73
C ILE A 248 9.19 15.52 3.37
N SER A 249 10.50 15.70 3.16
CA SER A 249 11.04 16.20 1.90
C SER A 249 10.73 15.26 0.72
N GLY A 250 10.84 13.95 0.92
CA GLY A 250 10.44 12.96 -0.08
C GLY A 250 8.96 12.98 -0.44
N LEU A 251 8.09 13.31 0.52
CA LEU A 251 6.63 13.43 0.29
C LEU A 251 6.29 14.67 -0.55
N HIS A 252 6.97 15.78 -0.36
CA HIS A 252 6.71 17.02 -1.10
C HIS A 252 7.05 16.91 -2.59
N ILE A 253 8.07 16.13 -2.95
CA ILE A 253 8.48 15.93 -4.36
C ILE A 253 7.60 14.87 -5.04
N THR A 254 6.98 13.97 -4.27
CA THR A 254 6.10 12.92 -4.82
C THR A 254 4.72 13.45 -5.22
N PHE A 255 4.34 14.66 -4.76
CA PHE A 255 3.07 15.31 -5.07
C PHE A 255 3.14 16.36 -6.20
N ILE A 256 4.31 16.55 -6.82
CA ILE A 256 4.51 17.36 -8.02
C ILE A 256 4.69 16.42 -9.22
#